data_1a8475643a1f03f41efb230c77105a38
#
_entry.id   1a8475643a1f03f41efb230c77105a38
#
_cell.length_a   1.000
_cell.length_b   1.000
_cell.length_c   1.000
_cell.angle_alpha   90.00
_cell.angle_beta   90.00
_cell.angle_gamma   90.00
#
_symmetry.space_group_name_H-M   'P 1'
#
loop_
_entity.id
_entity.type
_entity.pdbx_description
1 polymer ?
#
loop_
_entity_poly.entity_id
_entity_poly.type
_entity_poly.pdbx_seq_one_letter_code
_entity_poly.pdbx_strand_id
1 'polypeptide(L)'
;MAKKSVTDLSAADLSGKRVLMRADFNVPLDDQGKITDDTRIRAALPTIQALTGKGAKVILCSHFGRPKGKVVDSMRLTPVAERLSKLLGQDVIKCDDCIGDTVTAALADLADGQVALLENVRFYDGETSNDPEFAKNLAAVAEIYVNDAFGTAHRAHASTAGVTEYLSPAVSGLLIEKELQYLQSAVDSPKRPFAAIVGGSKVSSKIGVIETLLEKVDKLFIGGGMIFTFYQARGLSVGKSLVEEDKLALAKELEAKAKEKGVELLLPTDVVVADNFAPDANAQTVSVDAIPDGWMGLDIGPDSIKVFQAALADCKGVIWNGPMGVFEFDKFAAGTEAVAHTLAEITETGCMSIIGGGDSVAAVEKVGVAEKMSHISTGGGASLELLEGKTLPGIAALDDK
;
A
#
# COMPACT_ATOMS: atom_id res chain seq x y z
N MET A 1 7.91 -8.06 17.23
CA MET A 1 7.72 -7.39 18.54
C MET A 1 6.71 -6.28 18.38
N ALA A 2 5.83 -6.07 19.36
CA ALA A 2 4.86 -4.99 19.31
C ALA A 2 5.57 -3.65 19.45
N LYS A 3 5.27 -2.69 18.58
CA LYS A 3 5.85 -1.35 18.61
C LYS A 3 5.01 -0.41 19.48
N LYS A 4 5.67 0.51 20.20
CA LYS A 4 4.96 1.61 20.86
C LYS A 4 4.22 2.47 19.84
N SER A 5 3.07 2.99 20.23
CA SER A 5 2.27 3.89 19.42
C SER A 5 1.90 5.17 20.17
N VAL A 6 1.32 6.12 19.47
CA VAL A 6 0.80 7.37 20.07
C VAL A 6 -0.26 7.12 21.15
N THR A 7 -0.86 5.91 21.19
CA THR A 7 -1.81 5.52 22.25
C THR A 7 -1.11 5.21 23.58
N ASP A 8 0.17 4.83 23.52
CA ASP A 8 1.00 4.56 24.71
C ASP A 8 1.54 5.84 25.35
N LEU A 9 1.40 7.02 24.70
CA LEU A 9 1.81 8.32 25.22
C LEU A 9 0.65 9.04 25.92
N SER A 10 0.87 9.47 27.15
CA SER A 10 -0.12 10.24 27.92
C SER A 10 -0.17 11.72 27.48
N ALA A 11 -1.18 12.46 27.95
CA ALA A 11 -1.21 13.90 27.76
C ALA A 11 -0.03 14.61 28.45
N ALA A 12 0.47 14.08 29.56
CA ALA A 12 1.64 14.65 30.24
C ALA A 12 2.93 14.49 29.41
N ASP A 13 3.04 13.43 28.61
CA ASP A 13 4.19 13.20 27.72
C ASP A 13 4.16 14.13 26.50
N LEU A 14 2.98 14.61 26.09
CA LEU A 14 2.77 15.31 24.82
C LEU A 14 2.50 16.81 24.96
N SER A 15 1.88 17.26 26.08
CA SER A 15 1.49 18.66 26.27
C SER A 15 2.69 19.60 26.21
N GLY A 16 2.62 20.59 25.31
CA GLY A 16 3.69 21.55 25.05
C GLY A 16 4.90 21.00 24.28
N LYS A 17 4.95 19.70 24.01
CA LYS A 17 6.05 19.05 23.30
C LYS A 17 5.93 19.22 21.79
N ARG A 18 7.07 19.44 21.14
CA ARG A 18 7.18 19.43 19.67
C ARG A 18 7.35 18.00 19.19
N VAL A 19 6.43 17.56 18.34
CA VAL A 19 6.37 16.21 17.79
C VAL A 19 6.61 16.28 16.29
N LEU A 20 7.72 15.70 15.81
CA LEU A 20 7.94 15.49 14.39
C LEU A 20 7.15 14.26 13.95
N MET A 21 6.12 14.45 13.13
CA MET A 21 5.31 13.37 12.60
C MET A 21 5.59 13.18 11.11
N ARG A 22 6.06 11.99 10.73
CA ARG A 22 6.22 11.59 9.32
C ARG A 22 4.89 11.08 8.78
N ALA A 23 4.35 11.77 7.81
CA ALA A 23 3.14 11.38 7.08
C ALA A 23 3.42 11.15 5.59
N ASP A 24 2.57 10.40 4.91
CA ASP A 24 2.65 10.23 3.44
C ASP A 24 1.60 11.09 2.75
N PHE A 25 2.02 12.28 2.32
CA PHE A 25 1.18 13.23 1.59
C PHE A 25 1.51 13.29 0.09
N ASN A 26 2.07 12.21 -0.44
CA ASN A 26 2.35 12.08 -1.87
C ASN A 26 1.05 11.79 -2.64
N VAL A 27 0.19 12.79 -2.74
CA VAL A 27 -1.13 12.75 -3.38
C VAL A 27 -1.05 13.12 -4.87
N PRO A 28 -1.97 12.64 -5.72
CA PRO A 28 -2.02 13.03 -7.12
C PRO A 28 -2.56 14.46 -7.28
N LEU A 29 -2.01 15.18 -8.24
CA LEU A 29 -2.46 16.51 -8.67
C LEU A 29 -2.92 16.46 -10.12
N ASP A 30 -3.87 17.33 -10.48
CA ASP A 30 -4.19 17.62 -11.86
C ASP A 30 -3.17 18.59 -12.49
N ASP A 31 -3.35 18.90 -13.78
CA ASP A 31 -2.48 19.81 -14.54
C ASP A 31 -2.50 21.26 -14.00
N GLN A 32 -3.47 21.59 -13.13
CA GLN A 32 -3.58 22.90 -12.47
C GLN A 32 -2.98 22.88 -11.06
N GLY A 33 -2.39 21.76 -10.62
CA GLY A 33 -1.81 21.58 -9.29
C GLY A 33 -2.84 21.37 -8.18
N LYS A 34 -4.08 21.03 -8.50
CA LYS A 34 -5.13 20.73 -7.53
C LYS A 34 -5.12 19.24 -7.17
N ILE A 35 -5.28 18.94 -5.89
CA ILE A 35 -5.36 17.57 -5.38
C ILE A 35 -6.63 16.88 -5.95
N THR A 36 -6.44 15.75 -6.64
CA THR A 36 -7.52 14.95 -7.22
C THR A 36 -7.99 13.83 -6.29
N ASP A 37 -7.11 13.37 -5.39
CA ASP A 37 -7.41 12.38 -4.35
C ASP A 37 -6.70 12.77 -3.05
N ASP A 38 -7.44 12.95 -1.96
CA ASP A 38 -6.92 13.33 -0.64
C ASP A 38 -6.93 12.18 0.39
N THR A 39 -7.14 10.95 -0.05
CA THR A 39 -7.26 9.76 0.83
C THR A 39 -6.07 9.63 1.79
N ARG A 40 -4.85 9.85 1.32
CA ARG A 40 -3.63 9.81 2.17
C ARG A 40 -3.59 10.90 3.22
N ILE A 41 -4.09 12.10 2.89
CA ILE A 41 -4.17 13.19 3.87
C ILE A 41 -5.19 12.83 4.94
N ARG A 42 -6.37 12.33 4.55
CA ARG A 42 -7.41 11.89 5.48
C ARG A 42 -6.95 10.76 6.38
N ALA A 43 -6.16 9.83 5.86
CA ALA A 43 -5.63 8.71 6.64
C ALA A 43 -4.70 9.15 7.79
N ALA A 44 -4.03 10.29 7.67
CA ALA A 44 -3.16 10.84 8.72
C ALA A 44 -3.92 11.68 9.77
N LEU A 45 -5.15 12.14 9.49
CA LEU A 45 -5.90 13.02 10.38
C LEU A 45 -6.12 12.42 11.79
N PRO A 46 -6.47 11.13 11.95
CA PRO A 46 -6.67 10.58 13.29
C PRO A 46 -5.44 10.72 14.19
N THR A 47 -4.23 10.50 13.65
CA THR A 47 -2.98 10.65 14.39
C THR A 47 -2.70 12.11 14.72
N ILE A 48 -2.88 13.02 13.76
CA ILE A 48 -2.72 14.46 13.97
C ILE A 48 -3.65 14.94 15.08
N GLN A 49 -4.94 14.56 15.02
CA GLN A 49 -5.95 14.93 16.01
C GLN A 49 -5.68 14.33 17.39
N ALA A 50 -5.18 13.08 17.45
CA ALA A 50 -4.81 12.46 18.73
C ALA A 50 -3.64 13.19 19.40
N LEU A 51 -2.67 13.67 18.63
CA LEU A 51 -1.54 14.45 19.13
C LEU A 51 -1.96 15.87 19.56
N THR A 52 -2.68 16.60 18.69
CA THR A 52 -3.12 17.96 18.98
C THR A 52 -4.11 18.00 20.14
N GLY A 53 -5.01 17.01 20.24
CA GLY A 53 -5.96 16.86 21.34
C GLY A 53 -5.31 16.62 22.71
N LYS A 54 -4.05 16.15 22.74
CA LYS A 54 -3.23 16.01 23.95
C LYS A 54 -2.30 17.21 24.15
N GLY A 55 -2.47 18.31 23.40
CA GLY A 55 -1.69 19.55 23.53
C GLY A 55 -0.30 19.49 22.87
N ALA A 56 -0.02 18.54 22.00
CA ALA A 56 1.25 18.50 21.28
C ALA A 56 1.31 19.60 20.21
N LYS A 57 2.52 20.13 19.96
CA LYS A 57 2.85 20.99 18.83
C LYS A 57 3.30 20.10 17.67
N VAL A 58 2.42 19.89 16.69
CA VAL A 58 2.65 18.88 15.66
C VAL A 58 3.37 19.47 14.46
N ILE A 59 4.53 18.94 14.14
CA ILE A 59 5.36 19.34 13.00
C ILE A 59 5.35 18.16 12.01
N LEU A 60 4.60 18.35 10.91
CA LEU A 60 4.46 17.33 9.87
C LEU A 60 5.62 17.39 8.88
N CYS A 61 6.18 16.26 8.53
CA CYS A 61 7.12 16.12 7.42
C CYS A 61 6.63 15.08 6.43
N SER A 62 6.79 15.36 5.15
CA SER A 62 6.40 14.47 4.06
C SER A 62 7.28 14.64 2.84
N HIS A 63 7.24 13.65 1.97
CA HIS A 63 7.77 13.77 0.62
C HIS A 63 6.65 14.04 -0.38
N PHE A 64 7.01 14.61 -1.53
CA PHE A 64 6.13 14.79 -2.66
C PHE A 64 6.88 14.57 -3.98
N GLY A 65 6.40 13.64 -4.81
CA GLY A 65 7.05 13.30 -6.06
C GLY A 65 8.48 12.76 -5.95
N ARG A 66 9.27 12.99 -6.98
CA ARG A 66 10.69 12.56 -7.08
C ARG A 66 11.57 13.69 -7.61
N PRO A 67 11.83 14.74 -6.84
CA PRO A 67 12.57 15.93 -7.28
C PRO A 67 14.08 15.71 -7.41
N LYS A 68 14.62 14.59 -6.94
CA LYS A 68 16.05 14.21 -7.05
C LYS A 68 16.99 15.25 -6.41
N GLY A 69 16.75 15.58 -5.14
CA GLY A 69 17.59 16.49 -4.36
C GLY A 69 17.56 17.94 -4.80
N LYS A 70 16.52 18.37 -5.52
CA LYS A 70 16.40 19.75 -6.03
C LYS A 70 15.05 20.34 -5.66
N VAL A 71 15.00 21.65 -5.46
CA VAL A 71 13.74 22.37 -5.32
C VAL A 71 13.03 22.41 -6.67
N VAL A 72 11.80 21.90 -6.69
CA VAL A 72 10.92 21.88 -7.84
C VAL A 72 9.58 22.48 -7.43
N ASP A 73 9.21 23.63 -7.95
CA ASP A 73 8.04 24.39 -7.49
C ASP A 73 6.72 23.62 -7.62
N SER A 74 6.56 22.81 -8.67
CA SER A 74 5.38 21.94 -8.83
C SER A 74 5.32 20.77 -7.83
N MET A 75 6.38 20.55 -7.07
CA MET A 75 6.48 19.52 -6.02
C MET A 75 6.55 20.11 -4.61
N ARG A 76 6.12 21.36 -4.43
CA ARG A 76 5.96 21.98 -3.11
C ARG A 76 4.71 21.46 -2.41
N LEU A 77 4.76 21.40 -1.08
CA LEU A 77 3.65 20.92 -0.24
C LEU A 77 2.58 21.97 0.05
N THR A 78 2.60 23.13 -0.61
CA THR A 78 1.60 24.20 -0.42
C THR A 78 0.16 23.72 -0.62
N PRO A 79 -0.21 22.96 -1.68
CA PRO A 79 -1.57 22.46 -1.85
C PRO A 79 -2.01 21.50 -0.72
N VAL A 80 -1.04 20.77 -0.17
CA VAL A 80 -1.28 19.86 0.97
C VAL A 80 -1.57 20.66 2.25
N ALA A 81 -0.80 21.73 2.53
CA ALA A 81 -1.05 22.60 3.68
C ALA A 81 -2.45 23.23 3.64
N GLU A 82 -2.84 23.74 2.48
CA GLU A 82 -4.18 24.31 2.27
C GLU A 82 -5.29 23.27 2.48
N ARG A 83 -5.08 22.04 2.01
CA ARG A 83 -6.04 20.97 2.20
C ARG A 83 -6.12 20.52 3.65
N LEU A 84 -4.99 20.38 4.34
CA LEU A 84 -4.91 20.06 5.77
C LEU A 84 -5.64 21.11 6.61
N SER A 85 -5.42 22.42 6.35
CA SER A 85 -6.09 23.50 7.07
C SER A 85 -7.62 23.36 6.98
N LYS A 86 -8.14 23.07 5.79
CA LYS A 86 -9.58 22.85 5.59
C LYS A 86 -10.11 21.63 6.33
N LEU A 87 -9.35 20.53 6.35
CA LEU A 87 -9.76 19.27 6.98
C LEU A 87 -9.65 19.32 8.51
N LEU A 88 -8.66 20.04 9.04
CA LEU A 88 -8.45 20.21 10.48
C LEU A 88 -9.32 21.33 11.08
N GLY A 89 -9.84 22.24 10.23
CA GLY A 89 -10.59 23.42 10.70
C GLY A 89 -9.72 24.43 11.45
N GLN A 90 -8.40 24.41 11.23
CA GLN A 90 -7.44 25.35 11.79
C GLN A 90 -6.33 25.66 10.78
N ASP A 91 -5.66 26.79 10.97
CA ASP A 91 -4.54 27.15 10.10
C ASP A 91 -3.34 26.20 10.33
N VAL A 92 -2.76 25.72 9.24
CA VAL A 92 -1.51 24.94 9.22
C VAL A 92 -0.38 25.86 8.79
N ILE A 93 0.62 26.03 9.64
CA ILE A 93 1.80 26.85 9.35
C ILE A 93 2.65 26.11 8.31
N LYS A 94 2.74 26.66 7.08
CA LYS A 94 3.57 26.10 6.02
C LYS A 94 4.97 26.71 6.06
N CYS A 95 5.99 25.85 6.33
CA CYS A 95 7.39 26.27 6.28
C CYS A 95 7.90 26.24 4.82
N ASP A 96 8.80 27.16 4.47
CA ASP A 96 9.38 27.24 3.12
C ASP A 96 10.52 26.24 2.87
N ASP A 97 11.02 25.64 3.97
CA ASP A 97 12.04 24.59 3.94
C ASP A 97 11.71 23.49 4.97
N CYS A 98 12.50 22.43 5.04
CA CYS A 98 12.35 21.35 6.02
C CYS A 98 13.44 21.33 7.11
N ILE A 99 14.52 22.11 6.97
CA ILE A 99 15.63 22.24 7.92
C ILE A 99 16.15 23.68 7.96
N GLY A 100 16.95 23.99 8.98
CA GLY A 100 17.67 25.26 9.08
C GLY A 100 16.96 26.35 9.88
N ASP A 101 17.62 27.52 9.96
CA ASP A 101 17.22 28.62 10.86
C ASP A 101 15.87 29.24 10.49
N THR A 102 15.53 29.26 9.20
CA THR A 102 14.22 29.75 8.74
C THR A 102 13.07 28.89 9.24
N VAL A 103 13.27 27.58 9.27
CA VAL A 103 12.28 26.64 9.82
C VAL A 103 12.19 26.80 11.35
N THR A 104 13.32 26.90 12.03
CA THR A 104 13.37 27.11 13.49
C THR A 104 12.64 28.39 13.87
N ALA A 105 12.85 29.48 13.12
CA ALA A 105 12.16 30.76 13.34
C ALA A 105 10.64 30.64 13.08
N ALA A 106 10.22 29.97 12.00
CA ALA A 106 8.80 29.77 11.69
C ALA A 106 8.06 28.95 12.75
N LEU A 107 8.76 28.05 13.44
CA LEU A 107 8.21 27.18 14.49
C LEU A 107 8.33 27.75 15.91
N ALA A 108 9.02 28.89 16.09
CA ALA A 108 9.28 29.45 17.41
C ALA A 108 7.99 29.74 18.21
N ASP A 109 6.98 30.28 17.54
CA ASP A 109 5.70 30.68 18.14
C ASP A 109 4.59 29.62 17.98
N LEU A 110 4.94 28.37 17.57
CA LEU A 110 3.98 27.28 17.45
C LEU A 110 3.33 26.99 18.80
N ALA A 111 2.02 27.19 18.92
CA ALA A 111 1.28 26.98 20.16
C ALA A 111 0.84 25.53 20.35
N ASP A 112 0.44 25.19 21.58
CA ASP A 112 -0.08 23.86 21.91
C ASP A 112 -1.33 23.56 21.09
N GLY A 113 -1.38 22.36 20.49
CA GLY A 113 -2.46 21.93 19.61
C GLY A 113 -2.38 22.46 18.18
N GLN A 114 -1.42 23.31 17.85
CA GLN A 114 -1.20 23.79 16.49
C GLN A 114 -0.39 22.80 15.63
N VAL A 115 -0.56 22.97 14.33
CA VAL A 115 0.06 22.12 13.29
C VAL A 115 0.91 22.97 12.35
N ALA A 116 2.12 22.52 12.10
CA ALA A 116 2.98 23.04 11.04
C ALA A 116 3.29 21.94 10.02
N LEU A 117 3.54 22.32 8.76
CA LEU A 117 3.99 21.43 7.70
C LEU A 117 5.31 21.94 7.12
N LEU A 118 6.34 21.13 7.25
CA LEU A 118 7.63 21.36 6.62
C LEU A 118 7.53 21.26 5.10
N GLU A 119 8.52 21.76 4.38
CA GLU A 119 8.61 21.57 2.93
C GLU A 119 9.09 20.15 2.59
N ASN A 120 8.93 19.77 1.34
CA ASN A 120 9.25 18.47 0.78
C ASN A 120 10.67 18.01 1.12
N VAL A 121 10.79 17.00 1.99
CA VAL A 121 12.09 16.47 2.45
C VAL A 121 12.97 15.94 1.30
N ARG A 122 12.37 15.53 0.17
CA ARG A 122 13.10 15.07 -1.02
C ARG A 122 13.73 16.18 -1.87
N PHE A 123 13.60 17.43 -1.46
CA PHE A 123 14.41 18.51 -2.03
C PHE A 123 15.88 18.40 -1.64
N TYR A 124 16.18 17.50 -0.68
CA TYR A 124 17.54 17.15 -0.25
C TYR A 124 17.85 15.69 -0.58
N ASP A 125 19.01 15.42 -1.18
CA ASP A 125 19.48 14.06 -1.44
C ASP A 125 19.73 13.27 -0.14
N GLY A 126 20.05 13.96 0.94
CA GLY A 126 20.21 13.41 2.28
C GLY A 126 18.99 12.63 2.79
N GLU A 127 17.79 12.97 2.33
CA GLU A 127 16.58 12.22 2.67
C GLU A 127 16.65 10.78 2.17
N THR A 128 16.92 10.57 0.89
CA THR A 128 16.88 9.23 0.29
C THR A 128 18.13 8.40 0.56
N SER A 129 19.25 9.04 0.84
CA SER A 129 20.49 8.40 1.24
C SER A 129 20.58 8.06 2.74
N ASN A 130 19.56 8.46 3.52
CA ASN A 130 19.57 8.34 4.98
C ASN A 130 20.81 9.02 5.60
N ASP A 131 21.13 10.22 5.14
CA ASP A 131 22.28 10.97 5.60
C ASP A 131 22.13 11.38 7.09
N PRO A 132 23.11 11.04 7.96
CA PRO A 132 22.98 11.31 9.41
C PRO A 132 22.93 12.80 9.74
N GLU A 133 23.63 13.67 8.99
CA GLU A 133 23.61 15.10 9.24
C GLU A 133 22.27 15.71 8.85
N PHE A 134 21.72 15.30 7.71
CA PHE A 134 20.35 15.69 7.32
C PHE A 134 19.31 15.21 8.32
N ALA A 135 19.39 13.94 8.78
CA ALA A 135 18.50 13.40 9.79
C ALA A 135 18.58 14.18 11.11
N LYS A 136 19.78 14.52 11.56
CA LYS A 136 20.01 15.34 12.75
C LYS A 136 19.42 16.73 12.63
N ASN A 137 19.60 17.39 11.48
CA ASN A 137 19.04 18.70 11.21
C ASN A 137 17.51 18.67 11.15
N LEU A 138 16.93 17.62 10.56
CA LEU A 138 15.48 17.42 10.54
C LEU A 138 14.92 17.16 11.93
N ALA A 139 15.64 16.42 12.78
CA ALA A 139 15.25 16.13 14.15
C ALA A 139 15.34 17.35 15.07
N ALA A 140 16.17 18.35 14.76
CA ALA A 140 16.44 19.50 15.62
C ALA A 140 15.20 20.35 15.98
N VAL A 141 14.12 20.23 15.23
CA VAL A 141 12.87 20.99 15.44
C VAL A 141 11.93 20.35 16.46
N ALA A 142 12.19 19.13 16.94
CA ALA A 142 11.27 18.36 17.78
C ALA A 142 11.94 17.63 18.93
N GLU A 143 11.15 17.01 19.80
CA GLU A 143 11.55 16.23 20.96
C GLU A 143 11.10 14.77 20.86
N ILE A 144 10.00 14.52 20.14
CA ILE A 144 9.36 13.22 19.98
C ILE A 144 9.20 12.94 18.49
N TYR A 145 9.34 11.69 18.10
CA TYR A 145 9.11 11.26 16.72
C TYR A 145 7.90 10.33 16.60
N VAL A 146 7.08 10.59 15.60
CA VAL A 146 5.95 9.72 15.22
C VAL A 146 6.06 9.34 13.75
N ASN A 147 6.13 8.05 13.45
CA ASN A 147 6.02 7.56 12.09
C ASN A 147 4.57 7.14 11.80
N ASP A 148 3.94 7.78 10.84
CA ASP A 148 2.59 7.42 10.37
C ASP A 148 2.54 7.27 8.85
N ALA A 149 3.69 7.08 8.22
CA ALA A 149 3.87 6.95 6.78
C ALA A 149 4.15 5.50 6.37
N PHE A 150 3.17 4.62 6.53
CA PHE A 150 3.34 3.20 6.26
C PHE A 150 3.82 2.92 4.83
N GLY A 151 3.31 3.64 3.83
CA GLY A 151 3.72 3.49 2.43
C GLY A 151 5.22 3.71 2.16
N THR A 152 5.93 4.39 3.06
CA THR A 152 7.39 4.62 2.96
C THR A 152 8.21 3.81 3.95
N ALA A 153 7.58 3.05 4.84
CA ALA A 153 8.23 2.33 5.93
C ALA A 153 9.22 1.24 5.47
N HIS A 154 9.08 0.78 4.22
CA HIS A 154 9.99 -0.20 3.59
C HIS A 154 11.34 0.39 3.18
N ARG A 155 11.56 1.70 3.37
CA ARG A 155 12.78 2.41 2.99
C ARG A 155 13.45 3.01 4.22
N ALA A 156 14.76 2.78 4.36
CA ALA A 156 15.57 3.46 5.35
C ALA A 156 15.94 4.86 4.84
N HIS A 157 15.03 5.82 4.96
CA HIS A 157 15.28 7.22 4.65
C HIS A 157 15.52 8.02 5.92
N ALA A 158 16.11 9.21 5.81
CA ALA A 158 16.40 10.07 6.97
C ALA A 158 15.13 10.39 7.77
N SER A 159 14.02 10.73 7.11
CA SER A 159 12.75 11.07 7.76
C SER A 159 11.95 9.86 8.28
N THR A 160 12.30 8.61 7.90
CA THR A 160 11.59 7.39 8.33
C THR A 160 12.38 6.54 9.32
N ALA A 161 13.70 6.55 9.23
CA ALA A 161 14.59 5.77 10.09
C ALA A 161 15.65 6.64 10.75
N GLY A 162 16.40 7.46 10.00
CA GLY A 162 17.54 8.22 10.54
C GLY A 162 17.20 9.14 11.70
N VAL A 163 16.03 9.79 11.69
CA VAL A 163 15.59 10.72 12.76
C VAL A 163 15.42 10.03 14.11
N THR A 164 15.17 8.70 14.15
CA THR A 164 15.02 7.96 15.42
C THR A 164 16.30 7.85 16.22
N GLU A 165 17.46 8.07 15.60
CA GLU A 165 18.75 8.18 16.30
C GLU A 165 18.84 9.45 17.19
N TYR A 166 18.00 10.45 16.94
CA TYR A 166 18.07 11.77 17.55
C TYR A 166 16.83 12.15 18.34
N LEU A 167 15.71 11.46 18.16
CA LEU A 167 14.42 11.75 18.81
C LEU A 167 13.93 10.54 19.60
N SER A 168 13.54 10.76 20.85
CA SER A 168 13.00 9.74 21.74
C SER A 168 11.92 10.34 22.65
N PRO A 169 10.75 9.65 22.80
CA PRO A 169 10.42 8.36 22.20
C PRO A 169 10.16 8.47 20.68
N ALA A 170 10.41 7.35 19.96
CA ALA A 170 10.08 7.16 18.55
C ALA A 170 8.96 6.11 18.44
N VAL A 171 7.75 6.54 18.08
CA VAL A 171 6.56 5.68 18.15
C VAL A 171 5.80 5.63 16.80
N SER A 172 4.93 4.65 16.63
CA SER A 172 4.02 4.60 15.49
C SER A 172 2.82 5.54 15.69
N GLY A 173 2.33 6.10 14.58
CA GLY A 173 1.01 6.69 14.54
C GLY A 173 -0.10 5.63 14.42
N LEU A 174 -1.36 6.08 14.46
CA LEU A 174 -2.54 5.20 14.42
C LEU A 174 -2.69 4.48 13.08
N LEU A 175 -2.24 5.10 11.97
CA LEU A 175 -2.27 4.46 10.67
C LEU A 175 -1.33 3.25 10.62
N ILE A 176 -0.08 3.42 11.05
CA ILE A 176 0.89 2.32 11.11
C ILE A 176 0.43 1.25 12.11
N GLU A 177 -0.10 1.63 13.27
CA GLU A 177 -0.64 0.67 14.25
C GLU A 177 -1.74 -0.19 13.63
N LYS A 178 -2.68 0.43 12.90
CA LYS A 178 -3.75 -0.24 12.18
C LYS A 178 -3.22 -1.17 11.08
N GLU A 179 -2.28 -0.70 10.27
CA GLU A 179 -1.67 -1.50 9.21
C GLU A 179 -0.98 -2.74 9.77
N LEU A 180 -0.18 -2.58 10.82
CA LEU A 180 0.47 -3.72 11.50
C LEU A 180 -0.53 -4.68 12.11
N GLN A 181 -1.60 -4.17 12.75
CA GLN A 181 -2.64 -4.99 13.32
C GLN A 181 -3.31 -5.91 12.29
N TYR A 182 -3.65 -5.38 11.13
CA TYR A 182 -4.31 -6.16 10.08
C TYR A 182 -3.35 -7.07 9.33
N LEU A 183 -2.25 -6.53 8.79
CA LEU A 183 -1.33 -7.28 7.94
C LEU A 183 -0.54 -8.32 8.74
N GLN A 184 0.01 -7.94 9.91
CA GLN A 184 0.81 -8.86 10.70
C GLN A 184 -0.06 -9.96 11.33
N SER A 185 -1.24 -9.63 11.85
CA SER A 185 -2.16 -10.64 12.38
C SER A 185 -2.65 -11.62 11.31
N ALA A 186 -2.86 -11.15 10.09
CA ALA A 186 -3.26 -12.01 8.98
C ALA A 186 -2.15 -13.01 8.59
N VAL A 187 -0.86 -12.64 8.77
CA VAL A 187 0.28 -13.51 8.46
C VAL A 187 0.66 -14.40 9.63
N ASP A 188 0.65 -13.87 10.87
CA ASP A 188 1.13 -14.59 12.06
C ASP A 188 0.08 -15.50 12.69
N SER A 189 -1.21 -15.13 12.59
CA SER A 189 -2.32 -15.88 13.22
C SER A 189 -3.58 -15.81 12.34
N PRO A 190 -3.54 -16.33 11.10
CA PRO A 190 -4.64 -16.21 10.16
C PRO A 190 -5.91 -16.93 10.64
N LYS A 191 -7.07 -16.31 10.43
CA LYS A 191 -8.35 -16.99 10.55
C LYS A 191 -8.52 -17.94 9.37
N ARG A 192 -8.78 -19.22 9.62
CA ARG A 192 -8.85 -20.26 8.59
C ARG A 192 -10.29 -20.64 8.23
N PRO A 193 -10.58 -21.03 6.97
CA PRO A 193 -9.66 -21.03 5.84
C PRO A 193 -9.16 -19.62 5.47
N PHE A 194 -7.84 -19.51 5.21
CA PHE A 194 -7.18 -18.27 4.86
C PHE A 194 -6.76 -18.31 3.38
N ALA A 195 -7.15 -17.31 2.63
CA ALA A 195 -6.88 -17.20 1.21
C ALA A 195 -6.00 -15.99 0.87
N ALA A 196 -5.20 -16.15 -0.17
CA ALA A 196 -4.55 -15.03 -0.84
C ALA A 196 -4.97 -14.97 -2.30
N ILE A 197 -5.25 -13.77 -2.80
CA ILE A 197 -5.52 -13.49 -4.20
C ILE A 197 -4.38 -12.62 -4.71
N VAL A 198 -3.62 -13.13 -5.67
CA VAL A 198 -2.47 -12.46 -6.24
C VAL A 198 -2.70 -12.28 -7.74
N GLY A 199 -2.79 -11.02 -8.16
CA GLY A 199 -2.94 -10.65 -9.55
C GLY A 199 -1.79 -9.79 -10.07
N GLY A 200 -1.87 -9.40 -11.32
CA GLY A 200 -0.90 -8.53 -11.95
C GLY A 200 -0.29 -9.14 -13.22
N SER A 201 0.60 -8.40 -13.86
CA SER A 201 1.12 -8.76 -15.17
C SER A 201 2.30 -9.74 -15.14
N LYS A 202 3.09 -9.79 -14.05
CA LYS A 202 4.37 -10.50 -14.02
C LYS A 202 4.56 -11.34 -12.75
N VAL A 203 4.91 -12.62 -12.91
CA VAL A 203 5.30 -13.53 -11.83
C VAL A 203 6.53 -12.99 -11.08
N SER A 204 7.54 -12.51 -11.82
CA SER A 204 8.80 -12.01 -11.26
C SER A 204 8.61 -10.91 -10.21
N SER A 205 7.57 -10.10 -10.34
CA SER A 205 7.27 -9.02 -9.40
C SER A 205 6.57 -9.49 -8.12
N LYS A 206 6.10 -10.74 -8.07
CA LYS A 206 5.28 -11.31 -6.99
C LYS A 206 5.87 -12.57 -6.36
N ILE A 207 7.04 -13.03 -6.80
CA ILE A 207 7.66 -14.29 -6.34
C ILE A 207 7.75 -14.32 -4.81
N GLY A 208 8.38 -13.31 -4.19
CA GLY A 208 8.60 -13.28 -2.75
C GLY A 208 7.31 -13.35 -1.95
N VAL A 209 6.27 -12.64 -2.43
CA VAL A 209 4.92 -12.68 -1.83
C VAL A 209 4.30 -14.07 -1.99
N ILE A 210 4.32 -14.64 -3.21
CA ILE A 210 3.73 -15.96 -3.49
C ILE A 210 4.41 -17.04 -2.63
N GLU A 211 5.74 -17.07 -2.58
CA GLU A 211 6.49 -18.04 -1.78
C GLU A 211 6.17 -17.96 -0.30
N THR A 212 6.10 -16.76 0.27
CA THR A 212 5.76 -16.57 1.68
C THR A 212 4.30 -16.93 1.95
N LEU A 213 3.37 -16.56 1.06
CA LEU A 213 1.96 -16.89 1.21
C LEU A 213 1.71 -18.38 1.13
N LEU A 214 2.44 -19.14 0.31
CA LEU A 214 2.35 -20.61 0.25
C LEU A 214 2.68 -21.31 1.58
N GLU A 215 3.42 -20.65 2.49
CA GLU A 215 3.66 -21.15 3.84
C GLU A 215 2.52 -20.83 4.83
N LYS A 216 1.57 -19.98 4.43
CA LYS A 216 0.60 -19.38 5.36
C LYS A 216 -0.86 -19.64 4.99
N VAL A 217 -1.18 -19.73 3.70
CA VAL A 217 -2.57 -19.81 3.21
C VAL A 217 -3.05 -21.25 3.02
N ASP A 218 -4.36 -21.42 3.05
CA ASP A 218 -5.03 -22.66 2.65
C ASP A 218 -5.36 -22.65 1.15
N LYS A 219 -5.63 -21.46 0.58
CA LYS A 219 -5.99 -21.27 -0.82
C LYS A 219 -5.20 -20.10 -1.43
N LEU A 220 -4.67 -20.31 -2.62
CA LEU A 220 -3.96 -19.27 -3.38
C LEU A 220 -4.59 -19.11 -4.76
N PHE A 221 -5.14 -17.94 -5.02
CA PHE A 221 -5.74 -17.55 -6.29
C PHE A 221 -4.73 -16.74 -7.08
N ILE A 222 -4.45 -17.13 -8.31
CA ILE A 222 -3.59 -16.40 -9.24
C ILE A 222 -4.43 -15.87 -10.39
N GLY A 223 -4.31 -14.55 -10.65
CA GLY A 223 -5.00 -13.86 -11.74
C GLY A 223 -4.09 -12.90 -12.49
N GLY A 224 -4.68 -12.13 -13.42
CA GLY A 224 -3.95 -11.18 -14.24
C GLY A 224 -3.04 -11.83 -15.27
N GLY A 225 -2.21 -11.04 -15.93
CA GLY A 225 -1.36 -11.51 -17.04
C GLY A 225 -0.34 -12.59 -16.64
N MET A 226 0.01 -12.69 -15.34
CA MET A 226 0.96 -13.71 -14.88
C MET A 226 0.46 -15.16 -15.07
N ILE A 227 -0.84 -15.40 -15.20
CA ILE A 227 -1.40 -16.74 -15.41
C ILE A 227 -0.84 -17.39 -16.68
N PHE A 228 -0.54 -16.60 -17.71
CA PHE A 228 -0.07 -17.12 -18.99
C PHE A 228 1.34 -17.70 -18.90
N THR A 229 2.17 -17.22 -17.96
CA THR A 229 3.46 -17.85 -17.63
C THR A 229 3.26 -19.25 -17.04
N PHE A 230 2.25 -19.43 -16.17
CA PHE A 230 1.90 -20.76 -15.64
C PHE A 230 1.36 -21.69 -16.74
N TYR A 231 0.50 -21.19 -17.62
CA TYR A 231 -0.06 -22.03 -18.71
C TYR A 231 1.01 -22.44 -19.71
N GLN A 232 1.89 -21.53 -20.11
CA GLN A 232 3.01 -21.89 -20.98
C GLN A 232 3.97 -22.86 -20.30
N ALA A 233 4.21 -22.73 -19.00
CA ALA A 233 4.99 -23.67 -18.21
C ALA A 233 4.36 -25.09 -18.20
N ARG A 234 3.02 -25.19 -18.28
CA ARG A 234 2.27 -26.45 -18.44
C ARG A 234 2.28 -26.97 -19.89
N GLY A 235 2.80 -26.20 -20.84
CA GLY A 235 2.87 -26.56 -22.27
C GLY A 235 1.65 -26.15 -23.10
N LEU A 236 0.78 -25.27 -22.57
CA LEU A 236 -0.37 -24.74 -23.29
C LEU A 236 0.05 -23.58 -24.20
N SER A 237 -0.63 -23.44 -25.34
CA SER A 237 -0.50 -22.25 -26.18
C SER A 237 -1.23 -21.08 -25.55
N VAL A 238 -0.60 -19.92 -25.49
CA VAL A 238 -1.15 -18.71 -24.87
C VAL A 238 -1.30 -17.53 -25.85
N GLY A 239 -1.18 -17.81 -27.16
CA GLY A 239 -1.29 -16.82 -28.22
C GLY A 239 -0.26 -15.68 -28.07
N LYS A 240 -0.74 -14.43 -28.12
CA LYS A 240 0.07 -13.22 -27.87
C LYS A 240 0.02 -12.74 -26.42
N SER A 241 -0.49 -13.55 -25.48
CA SER A 241 -0.56 -13.17 -24.08
C SER A 241 0.83 -12.91 -23.49
N LEU A 242 0.88 -12.08 -22.45
CA LEU A 242 2.14 -11.73 -21.77
C LEU A 242 2.74 -12.97 -21.09
N VAL A 243 3.98 -13.30 -21.40
CA VAL A 243 4.72 -14.41 -20.79
C VAL A 243 6.11 -13.94 -20.35
N GLU A 244 6.56 -14.43 -19.22
CA GLU A 244 7.96 -14.32 -18.79
C GLU A 244 8.67 -15.66 -19.06
N GLU A 245 9.28 -15.77 -20.24
CA GLU A 245 9.94 -17.00 -20.73
C GLU A 245 11.03 -17.53 -19.78
N ASP A 246 11.76 -16.63 -19.12
CA ASP A 246 12.78 -16.94 -18.14
C ASP A 246 12.23 -17.37 -16.78
N LYS A 247 10.90 -17.36 -16.59
CA LYS A 247 10.19 -17.73 -15.36
C LYS A 247 9.36 -19.01 -15.46
N LEU A 248 9.41 -19.72 -16.59
CA LEU A 248 8.63 -20.96 -16.78
C LEU A 248 9.02 -22.06 -15.77
N ALA A 249 10.30 -22.22 -15.49
CA ALA A 249 10.78 -23.18 -14.49
C ALA A 249 10.24 -22.80 -13.09
N LEU A 250 10.31 -21.53 -12.74
CA LEU A 250 9.82 -21.01 -11.48
C LEU A 250 8.32 -21.22 -11.32
N ALA A 251 7.51 -21.00 -12.36
CA ALA A 251 6.07 -21.25 -12.29
C ALA A 251 5.76 -22.71 -11.95
N LYS A 252 6.51 -23.67 -12.52
CA LYS A 252 6.41 -25.10 -12.17
C LYS A 252 6.82 -25.37 -10.72
N GLU A 253 7.87 -24.73 -10.24
CA GLU A 253 8.33 -24.86 -8.85
C GLU A 253 7.27 -24.35 -7.86
N LEU A 254 6.63 -23.22 -8.15
CA LEU A 254 5.55 -22.66 -7.33
C LEU A 254 4.33 -23.60 -7.28
N GLU A 255 3.93 -24.20 -8.42
CA GLU A 255 2.86 -25.20 -8.45
C GLU A 255 3.21 -26.46 -7.64
N ALA A 256 4.45 -26.95 -7.77
CA ALA A 256 4.93 -28.11 -7.01
C ALA A 256 4.96 -27.81 -5.52
N LYS A 257 5.42 -26.63 -5.12
CA LYS A 257 5.45 -26.16 -3.74
C LYS A 257 4.05 -26.02 -3.15
N ALA A 258 3.10 -25.46 -3.90
CA ALA A 258 1.70 -25.38 -3.48
C ALA A 258 1.16 -26.79 -3.15
N LYS A 259 1.38 -27.76 -4.03
CA LYS A 259 0.97 -29.15 -3.85
C LYS A 259 1.64 -29.79 -2.65
N GLU A 260 2.95 -29.60 -2.45
CA GLU A 260 3.72 -30.12 -1.31
C GLU A 260 3.18 -29.57 0.02
N LYS A 261 2.84 -28.28 0.06
CA LYS A 261 2.31 -27.60 1.24
C LYS A 261 0.82 -27.87 1.49
N GLY A 262 0.13 -28.55 0.59
CA GLY A 262 -1.31 -28.79 0.67
C GLY A 262 -2.15 -27.54 0.44
N VAL A 263 -1.59 -26.53 -0.23
CA VAL A 263 -2.29 -25.30 -0.59
C VAL A 263 -3.10 -25.52 -1.87
N GLU A 264 -4.37 -25.20 -1.85
CA GLU A 264 -5.23 -25.21 -3.03
C GLU A 264 -4.85 -24.06 -3.95
N LEU A 265 -4.09 -24.35 -5.02
CA LEU A 265 -3.72 -23.36 -6.04
C LEU A 265 -4.80 -23.27 -7.10
N LEU A 266 -5.48 -22.12 -7.19
CA LEU A 266 -6.55 -21.85 -8.13
C LEU A 266 -6.05 -20.95 -9.26
N LEU A 267 -6.01 -21.50 -10.48
CA LEU A 267 -5.79 -20.77 -11.72
C LEU A 267 -7.11 -20.72 -12.51
N PRO A 268 -7.37 -19.68 -13.29
CA PRO A 268 -8.53 -19.61 -14.17
C PRO A 268 -8.65 -20.83 -15.10
N THR A 269 -9.86 -21.21 -15.45
CA THR A 269 -10.13 -22.30 -16.40
C THR A 269 -10.55 -21.77 -17.78
N ASP A 270 -11.01 -20.53 -17.83
CA ASP A 270 -11.35 -19.79 -19.03
C ASP A 270 -10.86 -18.33 -18.91
N VAL A 271 -10.68 -17.67 -20.03
CA VAL A 271 -10.17 -16.30 -20.12
C VAL A 271 -10.93 -15.51 -21.18
N VAL A 272 -11.01 -14.20 -20.97
CA VAL A 272 -11.45 -13.26 -21.99
C VAL A 272 -10.22 -12.82 -22.76
N VAL A 273 -10.19 -13.19 -24.05
CA VAL A 273 -9.09 -12.85 -24.96
C VAL A 273 -9.50 -11.74 -25.92
N ALA A 274 -8.55 -10.95 -26.36
CA ALA A 274 -8.73 -9.86 -27.30
C ALA A 274 -7.74 -9.94 -28.46
N ASP A 275 -8.13 -9.40 -29.61
CA ASP A 275 -7.28 -9.31 -30.81
C ASP A 275 -6.22 -8.19 -30.71
N ASN A 276 -6.41 -7.23 -29.78
CA ASN A 276 -5.53 -6.11 -29.54
C ASN A 276 -5.62 -5.63 -28.07
N PHE A 277 -4.60 -4.92 -27.59
CA PHE A 277 -4.62 -4.25 -26.29
C PHE A 277 -5.27 -2.86 -26.41
N ALA A 278 -6.59 -2.83 -26.42
CA ALA A 278 -7.38 -1.60 -26.55
C ALA A 278 -8.76 -1.77 -25.89
N PRO A 279 -9.38 -0.68 -25.38
CA PRO A 279 -10.67 -0.76 -24.70
C PRO A 279 -11.81 -1.20 -25.62
N ASP A 280 -11.69 -0.98 -26.92
CA ASP A 280 -12.67 -1.31 -27.97
C ASP A 280 -12.31 -2.58 -28.76
N ALA A 281 -11.22 -3.27 -28.41
CA ALA A 281 -10.78 -4.49 -29.07
C ALA A 281 -11.90 -5.55 -29.19
N ASN A 282 -11.89 -6.37 -30.24
CA ASN A 282 -12.77 -7.53 -30.32
C ASN A 282 -12.37 -8.51 -29.21
N ALA A 283 -13.37 -9.06 -28.52
CA ALA A 283 -13.14 -9.96 -27.40
C ALA A 283 -14.02 -11.21 -27.51
N GLN A 284 -13.51 -12.33 -27.00
CA GLN A 284 -14.25 -13.57 -26.85
C GLN A 284 -13.78 -14.33 -25.61
N THR A 285 -14.66 -15.15 -25.04
CA THR A 285 -14.29 -16.05 -23.94
C THR A 285 -13.88 -17.39 -24.51
N VAL A 286 -12.73 -17.90 -24.05
CA VAL A 286 -12.22 -19.21 -24.48
C VAL A 286 -11.68 -19.98 -23.27
N SER A 287 -11.65 -21.31 -23.37
CA SER A 287 -10.92 -22.14 -22.42
C SER A 287 -9.42 -21.84 -22.50
N VAL A 288 -8.70 -21.99 -21.38
CA VAL A 288 -7.26 -21.67 -21.29
C VAL A 288 -6.38 -22.55 -22.20
N ASP A 289 -6.88 -23.70 -22.64
CA ASP A 289 -6.23 -24.60 -23.59
C ASP A 289 -6.59 -24.33 -25.07
N ALA A 290 -7.43 -23.33 -25.32
CA ALA A 290 -7.95 -22.98 -26.64
C ALA A 290 -7.75 -21.50 -27.02
N ILE A 291 -6.72 -20.86 -26.49
CA ILE A 291 -6.39 -19.46 -26.80
C ILE A 291 -5.92 -19.39 -28.26
N PRO A 292 -6.60 -18.63 -29.14
CA PRO A 292 -6.25 -18.58 -30.55
C PRO A 292 -4.92 -17.86 -30.80
N ASP A 293 -4.22 -18.30 -31.83
CA ASP A 293 -3.04 -17.59 -32.31
C ASP A 293 -3.39 -16.14 -32.65
N GLY A 294 -2.51 -15.21 -32.23
CA GLY A 294 -2.70 -13.78 -32.47
C GLY A 294 -3.61 -13.07 -31.48
N TRP A 295 -4.27 -13.78 -30.58
CA TRP A 295 -5.09 -13.22 -29.48
C TRP A 295 -4.31 -13.20 -28.17
N MET A 296 -4.68 -12.28 -27.26
CA MET A 296 -4.07 -12.16 -25.93
C MET A 296 -5.14 -12.17 -24.84
N GLY A 297 -4.88 -12.82 -23.74
CA GLY A 297 -5.77 -12.80 -22.59
C GLY A 297 -5.68 -11.48 -21.82
N LEU A 298 -6.84 -10.89 -21.53
CA LEU A 298 -6.95 -9.59 -20.83
C LEU A 298 -7.79 -9.65 -19.56
N ASP A 299 -8.57 -10.71 -19.33
CA ASP A 299 -9.30 -10.94 -18.08
C ASP A 299 -9.56 -12.44 -17.87
N ILE A 300 -9.96 -12.82 -16.67
CA ILE A 300 -10.47 -14.16 -16.37
C ILE A 300 -11.89 -14.31 -16.91
N GLY A 301 -12.27 -15.52 -17.31
CA GLY A 301 -13.58 -15.80 -17.89
C GLY A 301 -14.68 -16.04 -16.82
N PRO A 302 -15.96 -16.14 -17.27
CA PRO A 302 -17.09 -16.27 -16.36
C PRO A 302 -17.13 -17.58 -15.58
N ASP A 303 -16.58 -18.67 -16.10
CA ASP A 303 -16.52 -19.93 -15.35
C ASP A 303 -15.43 -19.89 -14.28
N SER A 304 -14.30 -19.24 -14.56
CA SER A 304 -13.26 -18.94 -13.56
C SER A 304 -13.79 -18.07 -12.44
N ILE A 305 -14.60 -17.05 -12.74
CA ILE A 305 -15.27 -16.22 -11.73
C ILE A 305 -16.10 -17.08 -10.79
N LYS A 306 -16.94 -17.98 -11.31
CA LYS A 306 -17.78 -18.88 -10.49
C LYS A 306 -16.94 -19.79 -9.59
N VAL A 307 -15.86 -20.35 -10.14
CA VAL A 307 -14.92 -21.20 -9.35
C VAL A 307 -14.29 -20.40 -8.23
N PHE A 308 -13.81 -19.17 -8.50
CA PHE A 308 -13.20 -18.32 -7.50
C PHE A 308 -14.20 -17.90 -6.42
N GLN A 309 -15.41 -17.52 -6.80
CA GLN A 309 -16.48 -17.16 -5.86
C GLN A 309 -16.83 -18.34 -4.94
N ALA A 310 -17.01 -19.54 -5.51
CA ALA A 310 -17.30 -20.74 -4.73
C ALA A 310 -16.17 -21.09 -3.74
N ALA A 311 -14.92 -20.96 -4.16
CA ALA A 311 -13.77 -21.24 -3.33
C ALA A 311 -13.50 -20.15 -2.27
N LEU A 312 -13.96 -18.93 -2.45
CA LEU A 312 -13.86 -17.84 -1.46
C LEU A 312 -14.97 -17.89 -0.40
N ALA A 313 -16.11 -18.51 -0.69
CA ALA A 313 -17.31 -18.43 0.14
C ALA A 313 -17.16 -18.91 1.59
N ASP A 314 -16.27 -19.89 1.84
CA ASP A 314 -16.00 -20.43 3.18
C ASP A 314 -14.82 -19.75 3.90
N CYS A 315 -14.09 -18.85 3.22
CA CYS A 315 -12.89 -18.22 3.77
C CYS A 315 -13.22 -17.32 4.96
N LYS A 316 -12.32 -17.31 5.95
CA LYS A 316 -12.42 -16.47 7.17
C LYS A 316 -11.42 -15.33 7.17
N GLY A 317 -10.43 -15.37 6.29
CA GLY A 317 -9.50 -14.31 6.04
C GLY A 317 -9.07 -14.32 4.57
N VAL A 318 -8.98 -13.16 3.94
CA VAL A 318 -8.51 -13.01 2.56
C VAL A 318 -7.60 -11.80 2.46
N ILE A 319 -6.45 -11.99 1.82
CA ILE A 319 -5.58 -10.89 1.37
C ILE A 319 -5.66 -10.83 -0.16
N TRP A 320 -5.93 -9.66 -0.70
CA TRP A 320 -5.96 -9.43 -2.15
C TRP A 320 -4.95 -8.37 -2.58
N ASN A 321 -4.09 -8.74 -3.53
CA ASN A 321 -3.09 -7.86 -4.13
C ASN A 321 -2.94 -8.08 -5.63
N GLY A 322 -3.44 -7.16 -6.43
CA GLY A 322 -3.35 -7.13 -7.89
C GLY A 322 -4.64 -7.60 -8.58
N PRO A 323 -5.00 -6.96 -9.72
CA PRO A 323 -6.23 -7.23 -10.45
C PRO A 323 -6.20 -8.57 -11.19
N MET A 324 -7.39 -9.07 -11.53
CA MET A 324 -7.57 -10.33 -12.28
C MET A 324 -7.48 -10.13 -13.79
N GLY A 325 -7.65 -8.91 -14.27
CA GLY A 325 -7.61 -8.52 -15.66
C GLY A 325 -7.21 -7.05 -15.83
N VAL A 326 -7.34 -6.54 -17.06
CA VAL A 326 -7.07 -5.13 -17.41
C VAL A 326 -8.32 -4.31 -17.06
N PHE A 327 -8.57 -4.15 -15.77
CA PHE A 327 -9.80 -3.57 -15.20
C PHE A 327 -9.99 -2.09 -15.52
N GLU A 328 -8.96 -1.42 -16.02
CA GLU A 328 -9.04 -0.06 -16.55
C GLU A 328 -9.91 0.03 -17.81
N PHE A 329 -10.04 -1.07 -18.54
CA PHE A 329 -10.93 -1.21 -19.66
C PHE A 329 -12.19 -1.96 -19.21
N ASP A 330 -13.35 -1.32 -19.23
CA ASP A 330 -14.61 -1.90 -18.73
C ASP A 330 -14.94 -3.29 -19.32
N LYS A 331 -14.53 -3.52 -20.58
CA LYS A 331 -14.71 -4.82 -21.26
C LYS A 331 -13.92 -5.97 -20.60
N PHE A 332 -12.84 -5.65 -19.86
CA PHE A 332 -11.92 -6.61 -19.25
C PHE A 332 -11.82 -6.43 -17.73
N ALA A 333 -12.87 -5.87 -17.13
CA ALA A 333 -12.95 -5.58 -15.69
C ALA A 333 -13.74 -6.64 -14.90
N ALA A 334 -14.52 -7.47 -15.58
CA ALA A 334 -15.50 -8.36 -14.96
C ALA A 334 -14.90 -9.30 -13.90
N GLY A 335 -13.71 -9.85 -14.14
CA GLY A 335 -13.02 -10.71 -13.19
C GLY A 335 -12.61 -9.97 -11.91
N THR A 336 -12.06 -8.78 -12.07
CA THR A 336 -11.63 -7.94 -10.95
C THR A 336 -12.83 -7.43 -10.14
N GLU A 337 -13.89 -6.98 -10.82
CA GLU A 337 -15.13 -6.52 -10.19
C GLU A 337 -15.84 -7.64 -9.43
N ALA A 338 -15.90 -8.84 -9.99
CA ALA A 338 -16.48 -10.01 -9.34
C ALA A 338 -15.75 -10.38 -8.05
N VAL A 339 -14.41 -10.34 -8.04
CA VAL A 339 -13.62 -10.54 -6.83
C VAL A 339 -13.93 -9.46 -5.79
N ALA A 340 -13.99 -8.19 -6.18
CA ALA A 340 -14.30 -7.09 -5.27
C ALA A 340 -15.68 -7.25 -4.61
N HIS A 341 -16.71 -7.57 -5.38
CA HIS A 341 -18.06 -7.83 -4.86
C HIS A 341 -18.11 -9.05 -3.94
N THR A 342 -17.46 -10.15 -4.33
CA THR A 342 -17.39 -11.35 -3.49
C THR A 342 -16.74 -11.06 -2.15
N LEU A 343 -15.62 -10.32 -2.13
CA LEU A 343 -14.96 -9.93 -0.89
C LEU A 343 -15.87 -9.04 -0.02
N ALA A 344 -16.61 -8.12 -0.61
CA ALA A 344 -17.58 -7.31 0.12
C ALA A 344 -18.65 -8.18 0.79
N GLU A 345 -19.23 -9.14 0.05
CA GLU A 345 -20.27 -10.05 0.55
C GLU A 345 -19.77 -10.93 1.71
N ILE A 346 -18.60 -11.59 1.54
CA ILE A 346 -18.06 -12.46 2.59
C ILE A 346 -17.57 -11.67 3.81
N THR A 347 -17.17 -10.40 3.63
CA THR A 347 -16.80 -9.52 4.74
C THR A 347 -18.01 -9.20 5.62
N GLU A 348 -19.17 -8.95 5.04
CA GLU A 348 -20.43 -8.75 5.77
C GLU A 348 -20.80 -9.99 6.62
N THR A 349 -20.34 -11.19 6.24
CA THR A 349 -20.55 -12.44 7.00
C THR A 349 -19.42 -12.76 7.97
N GLY A 350 -18.45 -11.85 8.17
CA GLY A 350 -17.40 -11.95 9.18
C GLY A 350 -16.05 -12.45 8.69
N CYS A 351 -15.85 -12.55 7.38
CA CYS A 351 -14.52 -12.76 6.81
C CYS A 351 -13.68 -11.48 6.98
N MET A 352 -12.40 -11.63 7.30
CA MET A 352 -11.46 -10.51 7.34
C MET A 352 -10.85 -10.30 5.95
N SER A 353 -11.25 -9.24 5.25
CA SER A 353 -10.73 -8.86 3.94
C SER A 353 -9.70 -7.74 4.04
N ILE A 354 -8.51 -7.98 3.48
CA ILE A 354 -7.41 -7.01 3.43
C ILE A 354 -7.05 -6.76 1.97
N ILE A 355 -7.17 -5.51 1.56
CA ILE A 355 -6.88 -5.09 0.19
C ILE A 355 -5.54 -4.36 0.18
N GLY A 356 -4.60 -4.83 -0.63
CA GLY A 356 -3.28 -4.22 -0.80
C GLY A 356 -2.93 -3.99 -2.26
N GLY A 357 -2.08 -2.99 -2.51
CA GLY A 357 -1.68 -2.59 -3.85
C GLY A 357 -2.64 -1.60 -4.51
N GLY A 358 -2.06 -0.58 -5.17
CA GLY A 358 -2.82 0.54 -5.74
C GLY A 358 -3.93 0.11 -6.69
N ASP A 359 -3.67 -0.88 -7.55
CA ASP A 359 -4.64 -1.34 -8.56
C ASP A 359 -5.84 -2.06 -7.90
N SER A 360 -5.62 -2.87 -6.84
CA SER A 360 -6.72 -3.52 -6.12
C SER A 360 -7.55 -2.50 -5.33
N VAL A 361 -6.90 -1.49 -4.75
CA VAL A 361 -7.58 -0.38 -4.07
C VAL A 361 -8.44 0.40 -5.07
N ALA A 362 -7.87 0.79 -6.22
CA ALA A 362 -8.61 1.47 -7.27
C ALA A 362 -9.80 0.64 -7.78
N ALA A 363 -9.66 -0.69 -7.85
CA ALA A 363 -10.74 -1.57 -8.25
C ALA A 363 -11.91 -1.55 -7.25
N VAL A 364 -11.66 -1.69 -5.94
CA VAL A 364 -12.74 -1.67 -4.93
C VAL A 364 -13.39 -0.30 -4.80
N GLU A 365 -12.65 0.78 -5.06
CA GLU A 365 -13.18 2.14 -5.14
C GLU A 365 -14.06 2.33 -6.38
N LYS A 366 -13.58 1.88 -7.56
CA LYS A 366 -14.33 1.96 -8.83
C LYS A 366 -15.72 1.33 -8.72
N VAL A 367 -15.82 0.16 -8.07
CA VAL A 367 -17.10 -0.55 -7.90
C VAL A 367 -17.88 -0.14 -6.64
N GLY A 368 -17.36 0.82 -5.86
CA GLY A 368 -18.06 1.40 -4.72
C GLY A 368 -18.20 0.48 -3.50
N VAL A 369 -17.28 -0.48 -3.31
CA VAL A 369 -17.32 -1.43 -2.18
C VAL A 369 -16.17 -1.23 -1.17
N ALA A 370 -15.38 -0.19 -1.32
CA ALA A 370 -14.22 0.08 -0.46
C ALA A 370 -14.58 0.10 1.04
N GLU A 371 -15.67 0.76 1.42
CA GLU A 371 -16.15 0.87 2.80
C GLU A 371 -16.60 -0.48 3.41
N LYS A 372 -16.82 -1.51 2.58
CA LYS A 372 -17.22 -2.85 3.03
C LYS A 372 -16.02 -3.74 3.36
N MET A 373 -14.79 -3.33 3.00
CA MET A 373 -13.58 -4.09 3.29
C MET A 373 -13.15 -3.91 4.75
N SER A 374 -12.60 -4.96 5.37
CA SER A 374 -12.10 -4.85 6.74
C SER A 374 -10.92 -3.89 6.85
N HIS A 375 -10.04 -3.91 5.85
CA HIS A 375 -8.89 -3.01 5.77
C HIS A 375 -8.45 -2.79 4.32
N ILE A 376 -8.20 -1.52 4.00
CA ILE A 376 -7.55 -1.11 2.76
C ILE A 376 -6.19 -0.56 3.14
N SER A 377 -5.12 -1.25 2.72
CA SER A 377 -3.77 -0.84 3.04
C SER A 377 -3.33 0.35 2.18
N THR A 378 -2.78 1.35 2.83
CA THR A 378 -2.15 2.50 2.16
C THR A 378 -0.72 2.23 1.74
N GLY A 379 -0.18 1.04 2.10
CA GLY A 379 1.24 0.73 2.05
C GLY A 379 1.83 0.41 0.68
N GLY A 380 1.04 -0.01 -0.29
CA GLY A 380 1.56 -0.41 -1.59
C GLY A 380 2.73 -1.41 -1.49
N GLY A 381 3.95 -0.96 -1.80
CA GLY A 381 5.16 -1.79 -1.69
C GLY A 381 5.50 -2.23 -0.27
N ALA A 382 5.24 -1.39 0.73
CA ALA A 382 5.49 -1.74 2.14
C ALA A 382 4.61 -2.89 2.61
N SER A 383 3.34 -2.93 2.16
CA SER A 383 2.43 -4.05 2.47
C SER A 383 2.94 -5.35 1.87
N LEU A 384 3.42 -5.31 0.62
CA LEU A 384 3.99 -6.49 -0.04
C LEU A 384 5.22 -7.00 0.69
N GLU A 385 6.17 -6.12 1.02
CA GLU A 385 7.38 -6.49 1.74
C GLU A 385 7.10 -7.04 3.15
N LEU A 386 6.08 -6.51 3.84
CA LEU A 386 5.64 -7.05 5.12
C LEU A 386 5.05 -8.46 4.95
N LEU A 387 4.23 -8.68 3.91
CA LEU A 387 3.68 -9.99 3.56
C LEU A 387 4.77 -10.99 3.13
N GLU A 388 5.87 -10.51 2.56
CA GLU A 388 7.08 -11.30 2.28
C GLU A 388 7.88 -11.65 3.56
N GLY A 389 7.44 -11.22 4.73
CA GLY A 389 8.15 -11.42 5.99
C GLY A 389 9.39 -10.55 6.17
N LYS A 390 9.56 -9.52 5.35
CA LYS A 390 10.68 -8.58 5.47
C LYS A 390 10.49 -7.63 6.63
N THR A 391 11.58 -7.31 7.29
CA THR A 391 11.59 -6.23 8.29
C THR A 391 11.57 -4.88 7.59
N LEU A 392 10.56 -4.06 7.89
CA LEU A 392 10.46 -2.71 7.33
C LEU A 392 11.33 -1.74 8.16
N PRO A 393 12.35 -1.09 7.58
CA PRO A 393 13.28 -0.23 8.33
C PRO A 393 12.60 0.87 9.13
N GLY A 394 11.58 1.53 8.54
CA GLY A 394 10.85 2.60 9.22
C GLY A 394 9.94 2.12 10.35
N ILE A 395 9.70 0.80 10.48
CA ILE A 395 9.03 0.18 11.62
C ILE A 395 10.06 -0.33 12.62
N ALA A 396 11.13 -0.97 12.14
CA ALA A 396 12.19 -1.49 12.99
C ALA A 396 12.84 -0.42 13.85
N ALA A 397 12.98 0.79 13.32
CA ALA A 397 13.56 1.95 13.99
C ALA A 397 12.70 2.53 15.14
N LEU A 398 11.44 2.12 15.29
CA LEU A 398 10.56 2.58 16.38
C LEU A 398 10.81 1.79 17.66
N ASP A 399 10.46 2.40 18.79
CA ASP A 399 10.57 1.79 20.12
C ASP A 399 9.67 0.57 20.26
N ASP A 400 10.17 -0.47 20.92
CA ASP A 400 9.40 -1.64 21.31
C ASP A 400 8.56 -1.39 22.58
N LYS A 401 7.39 -2.08 22.69
CA LYS A 401 6.55 -2.07 23.91
C LYS A 401 7.22 -2.82 25.04
#